data_e861b9c1e7d2baeeca9b18f5464a5a76
#
_entry.id   e861b9c1e7d2baeeca9b18f5464a5a76
#
_cell.length_a   1.000
_cell.length_b   1.000
_cell.length_c   1.000
_cell.angle_alpha   90.00
_cell.angle_beta   90.00
_cell.angle_gamma   90.00
#
_symmetry.space_group_name_H-M   'P 1'
#
loop_
_entity.id
_entity.type
_entity.pdbx_description
1 polymer ?
#
loop_
_entity_poly.entity_id
_entity_poly.type
_entity_poly.pdbx_seq_one_letter_code
_entity_poly.pdbx_strand_id
1 'polypeptide(L)' 'MFHHAPDDDGIAMDAHTDLERAMRRLPEEFRTVLLLAEVEGLPLEEVARVMACPVGTVKSRIFRAKERLRGLLRDYETR' A
#
# COMPACT_ATOMS: atom_id res chain seq x y z
N MET A 1 4.27 -17.29 -18.16
CA MET A 1 4.66 -17.00 -17.93
C MET A 1 4.68 -16.63 -17.38
N PHE A 2 4.56 -16.78 -17.31
CA PHE A 2 4.96 -16.40 -16.81
C PHE A 2 4.64 -16.17 -16.12
N HIS A 3 4.42 -16.30 -15.90
CA HIS A 3 4.58 -16.08 -15.24
C HIS A 3 4.42 -15.86 -14.62
N HIS A 4 4.21 -16.04 -14.57
CA HIS A 4 4.43 -15.81 -13.97
C HIS A 4 4.20 -15.46 -13.38
N ALA A 5 3.72 -15.72 -13.44
CA ALA A 5 3.85 -15.38 -12.94
C ALA A 5 3.91 -15.06 -12.32
N PRO A 6 3.86 -15.16 -12.31
CA PRO A 6 4.07 -14.76 -11.73
C PRO A 6 4.24 -14.56 -10.87
N ASP A 7 4.33 -14.68 -10.78
CA ASP A 7 4.67 -14.51 -10.08
C ASP A 7 5.27 -14.59 -9.57
N ASP A 8 5.54 -14.69 -9.70
CA ASP A 8 6.11 -14.68 -9.40
C ASP A 8 6.81 -14.80 -9.29
N ASP A 9 7.21 -14.68 -9.51
CA ASP A 9 7.91 -14.65 -9.53
C ASP A 9 8.74 -14.64 -9.23
N GLY A 10 9.07 -14.43 -9.06
CA GLY A 10 9.92 -14.43 -8.58
C GLY A 10 11.01 -13.88 -8.61
N ILE A 11 11.42 -13.30 -8.67
CA ILE A 11 12.22 -12.88 -8.90
C ILE A 11 12.85 -12.15 -8.13
N ALA A 12 13.23 -11.86 -7.78
CA ALA A 12 13.93 -11.33 -7.18
C ALA A 12 13.75 -10.26 -6.51
N MET A 13 14.19 -9.43 -6.24
CA MET A 13 13.94 -8.40 -5.71
C MET A 13 13.33 -8.55 -4.47
N ASP A 14 13.88 -9.00 -3.52
CA ASP A 14 13.26 -9.36 -2.35
C ASP A 14 12.80 -8.23 -1.49
N ALA A 15 13.54 -7.16 -1.38
CA ALA A 15 13.10 -6.02 -0.61
C ALA A 15 11.84 -5.43 -1.22
N HIS A 16 11.85 -5.35 -2.54
CA HIS A 16 10.70 -4.89 -3.28
C HIS A 16 9.51 -5.80 -3.05
N THR A 17 9.79 -7.09 -3.01
CA THR A 17 8.77 -8.09 -2.81
C THR A 17 8.12 -7.98 -1.44
N ASP A 18 8.91 -7.69 -0.40
CA ASP A 18 8.35 -7.54 0.94
C ASP A 18 7.36 -6.40 1.00
N LEU A 19 7.69 -5.28 0.38
CA LEU A 19 6.77 -4.15 0.36
C LEU A 19 5.51 -4.51 -0.40
N GLU A 20 5.64 -5.18 -1.52
CA GLU A 20 4.48 -5.58 -2.30
C GLU A 20 3.59 -6.53 -1.53
N ARG A 21 4.20 -7.49 -0.84
CA ARG A 21 3.43 -8.42 -0.03
C ARG A 21 2.70 -7.72 1.08
N ALA A 22 3.39 -6.79 1.75
CA ALA A 22 2.77 -6.04 2.82
C ALA A 22 1.60 -5.21 2.30
N MET A 23 1.77 -4.58 1.15
CA MET A 23 0.69 -3.80 0.56
C MET A 23 -0.52 -4.65 0.27
N ARG A 24 -0.31 -5.86 -0.24
CA ARG A 24 -1.43 -6.75 -0.54
C ARG A 24 -2.19 -7.18 0.70
N ARG A 25 -1.53 -7.18 1.85
CA ARG A 25 -2.18 -7.59 3.10
C ARG A 25 -2.97 -6.46 3.74
N LEU A 26 -2.83 -5.25 3.24
CA LEU A 26 -3.62 -4.13 3.74
C LEU A 26 -5.08 -4.26 3.29
N PRO A 27 -6.02 -3.81 4.12
CA PRO A 27 -7.39 -3.67 3.63
C PRO A 27 -7.40 -2.80 2.39
N GLU A 28 -8.35 -3.05 1.51
CA GLU A 28 -8.37 -2.39 0.23
C GLU A 28 -8.37 -0.87 0.35
N GLU A 29 -9.17 -0.33 1.28
CA GLU A 29 -9.26 1.11 1.41
C GLU A 29 -7.93 1.73 1.86
N PHE A 30 -7.15 1.02 2.68
CA PHE A 30 -5.85 1.50 3.10
C PHE A 30 -4.86 1.43 1.94
N ARG A 31 -4.90 0.34 1.20
CA ARG A 31 -4.01 0.20 0.05
C ARG A 31 -4.30 1.26 -0.99
N THR A 32 -5.57 1.49 -1.27
CA THR A 32 -5.96 2.49 -2.27
C THR A 32 -5.49 3.89 -1.88
N VAL A 33 -5.70 4.28 -0.62
CA VAL A 33 -5.33 5.62 -0.21
C VAL A 33 -3.81 5.83 -0.28
N LEU A 34 -3.04 4.79 0.05
CA LEU A 34 -1.59 4.90 -0.05
C LEU A 34 -1.14 4.97 -1.50
N LEU A 35 -1.74 4.18 -2.37
CA LEU A 35 -1.38 4.23 -3.78
C LEU A 35 -1.66 5.60 -4.36
N LEU A 36 -2.82 6.16 -4.08
CA LEU A 36 -3.17 7.45 -4.63
C LEU A 36 -2.30 8.58 -4.07
N ALA A 37 -2.08 8.57 -2.77
CA ALA A 37 -1.40 9.68 -2.13
C ALA A 37 0.11 9.57 -2.22
N GLU A 38 0.66 8.38 -2.02
CA GLU A 38 2.10 8.23 -1.91
C GLU A 38 2.76 7.78 -3.21
N VAL A 39 2.12 6.91 -3.96
CA VAL A 39 2.70 6.41 -5.19
C VAL A 39 2.36 7.33 -6.36
N GLU A 40 1.07 7.65 -6.51
CA GLU A 40 0.64 8.54 -7.57
C GLU A 40 0.92 10.00 -7.25
N GLY A 41 1.03 10.33 -5.97
CA GLY A 41 1.35 11.70 -5.58
C GLY A 41 0.21 12.69 -5.74
N LEU A 42 -1.03 12.22 -5.67
CA LEU A 42 -2.16 13.10 -5.82
C LEU A 42 -2.33 14.01 -4.60
N PRO A 43 -2.77 15.25 -4.80
CA PRO A 43 -3.12 16.11 -3.66
C PRO A 43 -4.24 15.49 -2.84
N LEU A 44 -4.28 15.81 -1.56
CA LEU A 44 -5.27 15.21 -0.68
C LEU A 44 -6.71 15.48 -1.13
N GLU A 45 -6.96 16.66 -1.67
CA GLU A 45 -8.30 16.99 -2.17
C GLU A 45 -8.69 16.06 -3.32
N GLU A 46 -7.72 15.74 -4.15
CA GLU A 46 -7.97 14.85 -5.27
C GLU A 46 -8.25 13.43 -4.77
N VAL A 47 -7.46 12.97 -3.81
CA VAL A 47 -7.67 11.65 -3.21
C VAL A 47 -9.05 11.59 -2.58
N ALA A 48 -9.44 12.66 -1.87
CA ALA A 48 -10.75 12.72 -1.24
C ALA A 48 -11.87 12.60 -2.27
N ARG A 49 -11.68 13.24 -3.41
CA ARG A 49 -12.68 13.18 -4.48
C ARG A 49 -12.79 11.77 -5.04
N VAL A 50 -11.65 11.15 -5.31
CA VAL A 50 -11.64 9.80 -5.86
C VAL A 50 -12.27 8.82 -4.88
N MET A 51 -11.98 8.97 -3.60
CA MET A 51 -12.48 8.05 -2.58
C MET A 51 -13.86 8.45 -2.05
N ALA A 52 -14.38 9.58 -2.51
CA ALA A 52 -15.71 10.06 -2.12
C ALA A 52 -15.81 10.21 -0.60
N CYS A 53 -14.84 10.88 0.00
CA CYS A 53 -14.86 11.10 1.44
C CYS A 53 -14.19 12.44 1.75
N PRO A 54 -14.39 12.97 2.96
CA PRO A 54 -13.77 14.23 3.34
C PRO A 54 -12.25 14.13 3.42
N VAL A 55 -11.57 15.25 3.24
CA VAL A 55 -10.11 15.28 3.32
C VAL A 55 -9.62 14.81 4.67
N GLY A 56 -10.34 15.17 5.75
CA GLY A 56 -9.95 14.70 7.08
C GLY A 56 -9.93 13.19 7.18
N THR A 57 -10.89 12.54 6.51
CA THR A 57 -10.94 11.08 6.48
C THR A 57 -9.75 10.52 5.71
N VAL A 58 -9.37 11.19 4.62
CA VAL A 58 -8.20 10.78 3.85
C VAL A 58 -6.96 10.80 4.74
N LYS A 59 -6.78 11.88 5.49
CA LYS A 59 -5.62 12.00 6.37
C LYS A 59 -5.58 10.89 7.41
N SER A 60 -6.73 10.61 8.03
CA SER A 60 -6.83 9.55 9.02
C SER A 60 -6.49 8.20 8.41
N ARG A 61 -7.02 7.94 7.23
CA ARG A 61 -6.77 6.67 6.57
C ARG A 61 -5.31 6.50 6.20
N ILE A 62 -4.68 7.58 5.73
CA ILE A 62 -3.26 7.52 5.40
C ILE A 62 -2.46 7.19 6.65
N PHE A 63 -2.77 7.84 7.75
CA PHE A 63 -2.06 7.59 9.00
C PHE A 63 -2.19 6.13 9.42
N ARG A 64 -3.42 5.63 9.43
CA ARG A 64 -3.66 4.26 9.83
C ARG A 64 -3.05 3.26 8.88
N ALA A 65 -3.11 3.57 7.57
CA ALA A 65 -2.54 2.70 6.56
C ALA A 65 -1.03 2.57 6.76
N LYS A 66 -0.37 3.69 7.04
CA LYS A 66 1.07 3.67 7.26
C LYS A 66 1.43 2.91 8.53
N GLU A 67 0.63 3.06 9.57
CA GLU A 67 0.85 2.31 10.80
C GLU A 67 0.74 0.82 10.56
N ARG A 68 -0.30 0.42 9.86
CA ARG A 68 -0.51 -0.98 9.56
C ARG A 68 0.61 -1.53 8.69
N LEU A 69 1.01 -0.74 7.69
CA LEU A 69 2.08 -1.16 6.79
C LEU A 69 3.39 -1.33 7.54
N ARG A 70 3.71 -0.41 8.46
CA ARG A 70 4.92 -0.52 9.25
C ARG A 70 4.92 -1.80 10.08
N GLY A 71 3.78 -2.14 10.66
CA GLY A 71 3.66 -3.38 11.41
C GLY A 71 3.92 -4.60 10.56
N LEU A 72 3.34 -4.61 9.36
CA LEU A 72 3.54 -5.74 8.47
C LEU A 72 5.00 -5.87 8.04
N LEU A 73 5.65 -4.75 7.77
CA LEU A 73 7.05 -4.78 7.35
C LEU A 73 7.94 -5.24 8.48
N ARG A 74 7.63 -4.87 9.73
CA ARG A 74 8.39 -5.36 10.87
C ARG A 74 8.31 -6.86 10.99
N ASP A 75 7.14 -7.44 10.70
CA ASP A 75 6.99 -8.88 10.74
C ASP A 75 7.97 -9.56 9.79
N TYR A 76 8.13 -9.00 8.60
CA TYR A 76 9.05 -9.57 7.64
C TYR A 76 10.50 -9.43 8.11
N GLU A 77 10.81 -8.34 8.80
CA GLU A 77 12.16 -8.13 9.28
C GLU A 77 12.56 -9.11 10.37
N THR A 78 11.61 -9.53 11.18
CA THR A 78 11.92 -10.38 12.32
C THR A 78 11.94 -11.85 11.98
N ARG A 79 11.71 -12.22 10.74
CA ARG A 79 11.71 -13.61 10.37
C ARG A 79 13.10 -14.21 10.17
#